data_b14739233834f24b70aaa11e68b45f39
#
_entry.id   b14739233834f24b70aaa11e68b45f39
#
_cell.length_a   1.000
_cell.length_b   1.000
_cell.length_c   1.000
_cell.angle_alpha   90.00
_cell.angle_beta   90.00
_cell.angle_gamma   90.00
#
_symmetry.space_group_name_H-M   'P 1'
#
loop_
_entity.id
_entity.type
_entity.pdbx_description
1 polymer ?
#
loop_
_entity_poly.entity_id
_entity_poly.type
_entity_poly.pdbx_seq_one_letter_code
_entity_poly.pdbx_strand_id
1 'polypeptide(L)'
;MPGQPATAWLSDASLHLVTAFAWPRRPRSRFQRISPMSMLKDPSQKYRPFSAINLPDRTWPSKTITEVPIWCSSDLRDGNQSLIEPMDAAKKMRFFKTLVQVGLKQIEVAFPSASDTDFNFVRELIEGNHIPDDVTIQVLTQAREDLITRTFESLRGAKKAIVHVYNATAPSFRRIVFNQDKQGVVDIATNAAKLIKKLAAEQPETQWSFQYSPEIFSSTELEFSVEVCNAVIDVWQPTPDNKIILNLPATVECATPNVYADQIEWFGRHVDKRDSVIISLHTHNDRGTGVAATELGLMAGADRVEGCLFGNGERTGNVDLVTLALNMYTQGLHPQLDFSDIDAVRKVVEECNQLPVHPRHPYVGDLVHTAFSGSHQDAIRKGFAQQKEDAIWEVPYLPIDPADIGRDYEAVIRVNSQSGKGGITFLLEQEYGISLPRRMQIEFSQVVQGETDRLGLEMTAQQIYSLLENEYLKATSPYVLASHRLQEENGTSAVDLEVSFDGEKQHWRGIGKGPLEALVAALPVKAEIMDYHEHAIGAGANAKAAAYIEIRLEGQRPLHGIGIDENITTASFRALFSALNRAVTQAEAKAA
;
A
#
# COMPACT_ATOMS: atom_id res chain seq x y z
N MET A 1 64.35 -33.39 12.85
CA MET A 1 63.38 -34.33 13.48
C MET A 1 63.08 -33.88 14.89
N PRO A 2 61.89 -34.07 15.44
CA PRO A 2 60.53 -33.77 14.95
C PRO A 2 59.91 -32.66 15.84
N GLY A 3 58.85 -31.97 15.62
CA GLY A 3 57.53 -32.22 15.19
C GLY A 3 56.71 -30.99 15.53
N GLN A 4 55.86 -30.62 14.64
CA GLN A 4 54.81 -29.59 14.88
C GLN A 4 53.72 -30.11 15.83
N PRO A 5 52.91 -29.21 16.43
CA PRO A 5 51.61 -29.00 15.77
C PRO A 5 51.15 -27.55 15.69
N ALA A 6 50.29 -27.35 14.72
CA ALA A 6 49.55 -26.13 14.37
C ALA A 6 48.59 -25.72 15.48
N THR A 7 48.53 -24.41 15.77
CA THR A 7 47.46 -23.79 16.52
C THR A 7 46.72 -22.76 15.67
N ALA A 8 45.42 -22.93 15.67
CA ALA A 8 44.42 -22.15 14.91
C ALA A 8 44.36 -20.69 15.36
N TRP A 9 44.23 -19.82 14.36
CA TRP A 9 43.86 -18.40 14.55
C TRP A 9 42.35 -18.31 14.78
N LEU A 10 41.95 -17.94 15.98
CA LEU A 10 40.63 -17.43 16.27
C LEU A 10 40.71 -15.91 16.19
N SER A 11 40.01 -15.33 15.24
CA SER A 11 39.85 -13.89 15.07
C SER A 11 38.94 -13.34 16.16
N ASP A 12 39.47 -12.40 16.95
CA ASP A 12 38.72 -11.56 17.86
C ASP A 12 37.82 -10.62 17.04
N ALA A 13 36.52 -10.91 17.04
CA ALA A 13 35.51 -9.97 16.61
C ALA A 13 35.17 -9.07 17.81
N SER A 14 35.74 -7.86 17.80
CA SER A 14 35.43 -6.80 18.76
C SER A 14 33.96 -6.38 18.58
N LEU A 15 33.13 -6.79 19.54
CA LEU A 15 31.79 -6.20 19.72
C LEU A 15 31.95 -4.73 20.11
N HIS A 16 31.72 -3.81 19.20
CA HIS A 16 31.46 -2.43 19.53
C HIS A 16 30.10 -2.35 20.23
N LEU A 17 30.14 -2.19 21.55
CA LEU A 17 28.95 -1.78 22.32
C LEU A 17 28.49 -0.42 21.82
N VAL A 18 27.35 -0.39 21.12
CA VAL A 18 26.58 0.83 20.91
C VAL A 18 26.09 1.26 22.30
N THR A 19 26.69 2.31 22.84
CA THR A 19 26.20 2.98 24.04
C THR A 19 24.85 3.62 23.69
N ALA A 20 23.77 2.91 23.97
CA ALA A 20 22.45 3.49 23.98
C ALA A 20 22.45 4.69 24.92
N PHE A 21 22.12 5.89 24.43
CA PHE A 21 21.85 7.07 25.24
C PHE A 21 20.73 6.71 26.23
N ALA A 22 21.12 6.39 27.44
CA ALA A 22 20.17 6.16 28.52
C ALA A 22 19.60 7.51 28.93
N TRP A 23 18.31 7.71 28.71
CA TRP A 23 17.57 8.82 29.32
C TRP A 23 17.85 8.85 30.82
N PRO A 24 18.08 10.05 31.43
CA PRO A 24 18.31 10.14 32.85
C PRO A 24 17.14 9.53 33.61
N ARG A 25 17.39 8.40 34.27
CA ARG A 25 16.39 7.78 35.16
C ARG A 25 16.09 8.76 36.28
N ARG A 26 14.82 9.11 36.45
CA ARG A 26 14.36 9.85 37.62
C ARG A 26 14.91 9.18 38.91
N PRO A 27 15.44 9.91 39.89
CA PRO A 27 15.93 9.30 41.11
C PRO A 27 14.81 8.49 41.77
N ARG A 28 15.05 7.22 41.99
CA ARG A 28 14.11 6.31 42.66
C ARG A 28 14.06 6.69 44.15
N SER A 29 13.02 7.39 44.56
CA SER A 29 12.65 7.47 45.95
C SER A 29 12.08 6.12 46.38
N ARG A 30 12.69 5.54 47.43
CA ARG A 30 12.29 4.35 48.19
C ARG A 30 11.12 3.51 47.70
N PHE A 31 11.44 2.28 47.38
CA PHE A 31 10.59 1.09 47.31
C PHE A 31 9.07 1.30 47.45
N GLN A 32 8.39 1.75 46.42
CA GLN A 32 7.01 1.40 46.16
C GLN A 32 7.00 0.18 45.23
N ARG A 33 6.27 -0.87 45.62
CA ARG A 33 5.97 -2.00 44.76
C ARG A 33 5.50 -1.42 43.43
N ILE A 34 6.17 -1.78 42.34
CA ILE A 34 5.73 -1.41 40.99
C ILE A 34 4.40 -2.16 40.81
N SER A 35 3.30 -1.48 41.07
CA SER A 35 2.00 -1.94 40.54
C SER A 35 2.16 -2.12 39.03
N PRO A 36 1.61 -3.17 38.42
CA PRO A 36 1.68 -3.32 36.97
C PRO A 36 1.23 -1.98 36.36
N MET A 37 2.04 -1.44 35.43
CA MET A 37 1.71 -0.18 34.77
C MET A 37 0.42 -0.39 33.98
N SER A 38 -0.67 0.10 34.52
CA SER A 38 -2.00 0.08 33.90
C SER A 38 -2.34 1.47 33.37
N MET A 39 -3.21 1.52 32.35
CA MET A 39 -3.79 2.79 31.91
C MET A 39 -4.47 3.47 33.12
N LEU A 40 -4.38 4.80 33.15
CA LEU A 40 -5.09 5.58 34.18
C LEU A 40 -6.60 5.33 34.04
N LYS A 41 -7.26 5.08 35.17
CA LYS A 41 -8.74 4.99 35.19
C LYS A 41 -9.40 6.30 34.80
N ASP A 42 -8.77 7.41 35.20
CA ASP A 42 -9.20 8.77 34.86
C ASP A 42 -8.04 9.49 34.14
N PRO A 43 -8.00 9.48 32.80
CA PRO A 43 -6.94 10.13 32.04
C PRO A 43 -6.96 11.67 32.13
N SER A 44 -8.08 12.28 32.54
CA SER A 44 -8.18 13.74 32.69
C SER A 44 -7.27 14.30 33.77
N GLN A 45 -6.77 13.46 34.68
CA GLN A 45 -5.77 13.85 35.68
C GLN A 45 -4.39 14.16 35.05
N LYS A 46 -4.14 13.68 33.85
CA LYS A 46 -2.85 13.80 33.14
C LYS A 46 -2.94 14.52 31.81
N TYR A 47 -4.05 14.35 31.10
CA TYR A 47 -4.26 14.87 29.74
C TYR A 47 -5.42 15.86 29.73
N ARG A 48 -5.32 16.86 28.87
CA ARG A 48 -6.38 17.85 28.63
C ARG A 48 -6.89 17.72 27.21
N PRO A 49 -8.20 17.91 26.97
CA PRO A 49 -8.70 18.07 25.62
C PRO A 49 -8.09 19.33 25.00
N PHE A 50 -7.80 19.28 23.72
CA PHE A 50 -7.40 20.46 22.97
C PHE A 50 -8.62 21.40 22.86
N SER A 51 -8.41 22.70 23.08
CA SER A 51 -9.49 23.68 23.01
C SER A 51 -9.95 23.87 21.56
N ALA A 52 -11.24 23.94 21.33
CA ALA A 52 -11.78 24.29 20.03
C ALA A 52 -11.35 25.73 19.64
N ILE A 53 -11.09 25.93 18.35
CA ILE A 53 -10.80 27.25 17.81
C ILE A 53 -12.11 28.04 17.67
N ASN A 54 -12.11 29.28 18.14
CA ASN A 54 -13.26 30.16 17.99
C ASN A 54 -13.32 30.70 16.56
N LEU A 55 -13.95 29.96 15.66
CA LEU A 55 -14.15 30.29 14.25
C LEU A 55 -15.60 29.95 13.85
N PRO A 56 -16.60 30.72 14.34
CA PRO A 56 -18.01 30.40 14.13
C PRO A 56 -18.45 30.49 12.66
N ASP A 57 -17.77 31.29 11.87
CA ASP A 57 -18.00 31.54 10.45
C ASP A 57 -17.00 30.80 9.52
N ARG A 58 -16.46 29.66 9.98
CA ARG A 58 -15.54 28.86 9.18
C ARG A 58 -16.13 28.47 7.84
N THR A 59 -15.32 28.51 6.80
CA THR A 59 -15.77 28.22 5.42
C THR A 59 -15.23 26.91 4.86
N TRP A 60 -14.14 26.39 5.42
CA TRP A 60 -13.46 25.20 4.90
C TRP A 60 -14.34 23.96 4.77
N PRO A 61 -15.32 23.65 5.67
CA PRO A 61 -16.12 22.43 5.55
C PRO A 61 -17.00 22.35 4.29
N SER A 62 -17.27 23.51 3.68
CA SER A 62 -18.07 23.61 2.45
C SER A 62 -17.21 23.66 1.17
N LYS A 63 -15.88 23.56 1.30
CA LYS A 63 -14.97 23.58 0.16
C LYS A 63 -14.57 22.17 -0.25
N THR A 64 -14.10 22.04 -1.48
CA THR A 64 -13.45 20.86 -2.03
C THR A 64 -12.08 21.24 -2.55
N ILE A 65 -11.16 20.29 -2.62
CA ILE A 65 -9.84 20.50 -3.21
C ILE A 65 -10.02 20.47 -4.73
N THR A 66 -9.84 21.62 -5.38
CA THR A 66 -9.99 21.79 -6.83
C THR A 66 -8.68 22.11 -7.54
N GLU A 67 -7.63 22.42 -6.79
CA GLU A 67 -6.31 22.76 -7.29
C GLU A 67 -5.27 21.89 -6.61
N VAL A 68 -4.24 21.51 -7.37
CA VAL A 68 -3.12 20.73 -6.89
C VAL A 68 -2.23 21.59 -6.02
N PRO A 69 -1.86 21.17 -4.81
CA PRO A 69 -0.93 21.93 -3.99
C PRO A 69 0.49 21.91 -4.58
N ILE A 70 1.32 22.84 -4.16
CA ILE A 70 2.76 22.75 -4.37
C ILE A 70 3.28 21.59 -3.51
N TRP A 71 3.83 20.56 -4.14
CA TRP A 71 4.38 19.39 -3.45
C TRP A 71 5.83 19.60 -3.04
N CYS A 72 6.17 19.27 -1.81
CA CYS A 72 7.55 19.18 -1.32
C CYS A 72 7.80 17.84 -0.65
N SER A 73 8.83 17.11 -1.10
CA SER A 73 9.29 15.93 -0.38
C SER A 73 10.24 16.33 0.75
N SER A 74 10.04 15.75 1.93
CA SER A 74 10.98 15.79 3.06
C SER A 74 11.68 14.44 3.29
N ASP A 75 11.57 13.49 2.37
CA ASP A 75 12.12 12.13 2.50
C ASP A 75 13.61 12.13 2.83
N LEU A 76 14.40 12.99 2.15
CA LEU A 76 15.86 13.04 2.28
C LEU A 76 16.36 13.83 3.50
N ARG A 77 15.45 14.53 4.20
CA ARG A 77 15.77 15.25 5.43
C ARG A 77 15.04 14.65 6.62
N ASP A 78 13.72 14.89 6.78
CA ASP A 78 12.92 14.44 7.93
C ASP A 78 12.71 12.91 7.91
N GLY A 79 12.44 12.36 6.76
CA GLY A 79 12.38 10.92 6.55
C GLY A 79 13.70 10.24 6.86
N ASN A 80 14.83 10.77 6.34
CA ASN A 80 16.17 10.23 6.59
C ASN A 80 16.61 10.37 8.04
N GLN A 81 16.28 11.50 8.70
CA GLN A 81 16.64 11.77 10.09
C GLN A 81 16.09 10.73 11.06
N SER A 82 14.95 10.13 10.75
CA SER A 82 14.26 9.16 11.60
C SER A 82 14.74 7.72 11.43
N LEU A 83 15.61 7.45 10.46
CA LEU A 83 16.10 6.10 10.18
C LEU A 83 17.13 5.65 11.23
N ILE A 84 17.10 4.36 11.58
CA ILE A 84 18.10 3.75 12.46
C ILE A 84 19.49 3.85 11.81
N GLU A 85 19.55 3.61 10.50
CA GLU A 85 20.73 3.79 9.66
C GLU A 85 20.42 4.85 8.60
N PRO A 86 20.84 6.12 8.81
CA PRO A 86 20.63 7.18 7.82
C PRO A 86 21.24 6.81 6.46
N MET A 87 20.62 7.30 5.40
CA MET A 87 21.08 7.04 4.03
C MET A 87 22.48 7.60 3.80
N ASP A 88 23.33 6.82 3.15
CA ASP A 88 24.56 7.30 2.54
C ASP A 88 24.27 8.13 1.27
N ALA A 89 25.31 8.76 0.70
CA ALA A 89 25.18 9.61 -0.48
C ALA A 89 24.60 8.85 -1.69
N ALA A 90 24.93 7.57 -1.87
CA ALA A 90 24.46 6.78 -3.00
C ALA A 90 22.95 6.51 -2.90
N LYS A 91 22.46 6.14 -1.70
CA LYS A 91 21.02 5.95 -1.44
C LYS A 91 20.27 7.28 -1.58
N LYS A 92 20.80 8.39 -1.00
CA LYS A 92 20.21 9.72 -1.15
C LYS A 92 20.11 10.12 -2.63
N MET A 93 21.17 9.91 -3.43
CA MET A 93 21.17 10.22 -4.87
C MET A 93 20.14 9.38 -5.62
N ARG A 94 20.02 8.09 -5.32
CA ARG A 94 19.03 7.20 -5.92
C ARG A 94 17.61 7.66 -5.59
N PHE A 95 17.36 7.97 -4.33
CA PHE A 95 16.06 8.44 -3.89
C PHE A 95 15.72 9.82 -4.51
N PHE A 96 16.67 10.75 -4.53
CA PHE A 96 16.51 12.06 -5.20
C PHE A 96 16.06 11.90 -6.65
N LYS A 97 16.70 11.02 -7.42
CA LYS A 97 16.31 10.74 -8.81
C LYS A 97 14.89 10.19 -8.91
N THR A 98 14.48 9.32 -7.99
CA THR A 98 13.12 8.79 -7.95
C THR A 98 12.10 9.89 -7.61
N LEU A 99 12.39 10.79 -6.67
CA LEU A 99 11.52 11.93 -6.35
C LEU A 99 11.33 12.85 -7.57
N VAL A 100 12.42 13.12 -8.31
CA VAL A 100 12.38 13.89 -9.56
C VAL A 100 11.55 13.17 -10.63
N GLN A 101 11.74 11.86 -10.78
CA GLN A 101 11.01 11.04 -11.74
C GLN A 101 9.50 10.97 -11.43
N VAL A 102 9.13 10.88 -10.17
CA VAL A 102 7.72 10.96 -9.72
C VAL A 102 7.09 12.32 -10.06
N GLY A 103 7.89 13.37 -10.24
CA GLY A 103 7.41 14.71 -10.63
C GLY A 103 7.50 15.76 -9.54
N LEU A 104 8.13 15.47 -8.39
CA LEU A 104 8.32 16.44 -7.32
C LEU A 104 9.23 17.60 -7.77
N LYS A 105 8.76 18.83 -7.57
CA LYS A 105 9.46 20.05 -8.00
C LYS A 105 10.14 20.80 -6.86
N GLN A 106 9.79 20.47 -5.61
CA GLN A 106 10.50 20.94 -4.42
C GLN A 106 10.89 19.73 -3.57
N ILE A 107 12.17 19.67 -3.19
CA ILE A 107 12.71 18.52 -2.45
C ILE A 107 13.62 19.05 -1.34
N GLU A 108 13.28 18.77 -0.10
CA GLU A 108 14.11 19.05 1.07
C GLU A 108 15.19 17.97 1.18
N VAL A 109 16.39 18.29 0.70
CA VAL A 109 17.44 17.29 0.44
C VAL A 109 18.32 17.01 1.66
N ALA A 110 18.41 17.95 2.61
CA ALA A 110 19.40 17.85 3.68
C ALA A 110 19.19 18.84 4.83
N PHE A 111 19.94 18.60 5.91
CA PHE A 111 20.26 19.55 6.96
C PHE A 111 21.80 19.78 6.96
N PRO A 112 22.33 20.63 6.05
CA PRO A 112 23.77 20.70 5.75
C PRO A 112 24.65 21.08 6.95
N SER A 113 24.10 21.83 7.89
CA SER A 113 24.84 22.24 9.09
C SER A 113 24.86 21.17 10.18
N ALA A 114 24.06 20.11 10.07
CA ALA A 114 24.00 19.03 11.06
C ALA A 114 25.06 17.95 10.83
N SER A 115 25.47 17.69 9.59
CA SER A 115 26.47 16.66 9.27
C SER A 115 27.25 16.97 7.99
N ASP A 116 28.48 16.47 7.91
CA ASP A 116 29.29 16.56 6.69
C ASP A 116 28.71 15.72 5.54
N THR A 117 28.03 14.63 5.83
CA THR A 117 27.33 13.82 4.83
C THR A 117 26.27 14.66 4.12
N ASP A 118 25.44 15.37 4.88
CA ASP A 118 24.40 16.23 4.33
C ASP A 118 24.98 17.44 3.56
N PHE A 119 26.02 18.06 4.12
CA PHE A 119 26.73 19.14 3.46
C PHE A 119 27.29 18.69 2.10
N ASN A 120 28.02 17.59 2.08
CA ASN A 120 28.65 17.06 0.88
C ASN A 120 27.63 16.59 -0.15
N PHE A 121 26.49 16.05 0.29
CA PHE A 121 25.42 15.66 -0.63
C PHE A 121 24.81 16.87 -1.35
N VAL A 122 24.59 17.99 -0.65
CA VAL A 122 24.15 19.24 -1.30
C VAL A 122 25.19 19.71 -2.33
N ARG A 123 26.48 19.66 -1.98
CA ARG A 123 27.56 20.00 -2.92
C ARG A 123 27.56 19.08 -4.15
N GLU A 124 27.43 17.77 -3.94
CA GLU A 124 27.36 16.77 -5.03
C GLU A 124 26.19 17.07 -5.98
N LEU A 125 25.01 17.39 -5.45
CA LEU A 125 23.85 17.74 -6.28
C LEU A 125 24.11 18.97 -7.15
N ILE A 126 24.77 20.00 -6.61
CA ILE A 126 25.05 21.27 -7.29
C ILE A 126 26.21 21.10 -8.27
N GLU A 127 27.37 20.63 -7.83
CA GLU A 127 28.60 20.51 -8.61
C GLU A 127 28.49 19.44 -9.70
N GLY A 128 27.76 18.35 -9.42
CA GLY A 128 27.46 17.30 -10.39
C GLY A 128 26.34 17.64 -11.37
N ASN A 129 25.73 18.84 -11.25
CA ASN A 129 24.59 19.29 -12.06
C ASN A 129 23.45 18.27 -12.10
N HIS A 130 23.12 17.69 -10.93
CA HIS A 130 22.08 16.66 -10.80
C HIS A 130 20.66 17.24 -10.62
N ILE A 131 20.55 18.56 -10.41
CA ILE A 131 19.27 19.24 -10.16
C ILE A 131 18.69 19.71 -11.49
N PRO A 132 17.51 19.17 -11.93
CA PRO A 132 16.82 19.67 -13.12
C PRO A 132 16.44 21.15 -12.98
N ASP A 133 16.34 21.86 -14.11
CA ASP A 133 16.06 23.31 -14.12
C ASP A 133 14.69 23.68 -13.54
N ASP A 134 13.73 22.73 -13.52
CA ASP A 134 12.38 22.89 -12.96
C ASP A 134 12.26 22.41 -11.51
N VAL A 135 13.34 21.91 -10.91
CA VAL A 135 13.40 21.46 -9.52
C VAL A 135 14.11 22.50 -8.65
N THR A 136 13.57 22.76 -7.48
CA THR A 136 14.18 23.61 -6.44
C THR A 136 14.52 22.77 -5.23
N ILE A 137 15.78 22.77 -4.83
CA ILE A 137 16.21 22.11 -3.60
C ILE A 137 15.90 22.98 -2.40
N GLN A 138 15.48 22.34 -1.30
CA GLN A 138 15.28 22.95 0.01
C GLN A 138 16.30 22.38 0.99
N VAL A 139 16.80 23.20 1.89
CA VAL A 139 17.66 22.77 2.98
C VAL A 139 17.22 23.39 4.29
N LEU A 140 17.28 22.58 5.37
CA LEU A 140 16.89 22.99 6.71
C LEU A 140 18.07 23.64 7.46
N THR A 141 17.77 24.63 8.29
CA THR A 141 18.70 25.18 9.28
C THR A 141 17.98 25.66 10.53
N GLN A 142 18.62 25.54 11.69
CA GLN A 142 18.14 26.20 12.92
C GLN A 142 18.44 27.70 12.87
N ALA A 143 17.68 28.48 13.64
CA ALA A 143 17.84 29.93 13.76
C ALA A 143 19.09 30.31 14.60
N ARG A 144 20.27 29.89 14.12
CA ARG A 144 21.60 30.15 14.72
C ARG A 144 22.56 30.62 13.62
N GLU A 145 23.36 31.63 13.91
CA GLU A 145 24.25 32.29 12.96
C GLU A 145 25.26 31.33 12.31
N ASP A 146 25.93 30.50 13.12
CA ASP A 146 26.92 29.52 12.67
C ASP A 146 26.31 28.50 11.72
N LEU A 147 25.11 28.01 12.03
CA LEU A 147 24.40 27.00 11.24
C LEU A 147 23.85 27.59 9.93
N ILE A 148 23.29 28.78 9.97
CA ILE A 148 22.80 29.51 8.80
C ILE A 148 23.95 29.77 7.82
N THR A 149 25.11 30.27 8.33
CA THR A 149 26.29 30.54 7.51
C THR A 149 26.78 29.27 6.79
N ARG A 150 26.93 28.15 7.52
CA ARG A 150 27.33 26.87 6.92
C ARG A 150 26.30 26.36 5.90
N THR A 151 25.01 26.59 6.12
CA THR A 151 23.95 26.25 5.17
C THR A 151 24.14 27.01 3.84
N PHE A 152 24.40 28.32 3.87
CA PHE A 152 24.68 29.12 2.68
C PHE A 152 25.97 28.68 1.96
N GLU A 153 27.00 28.27 2.70
CA GLU A 153 28.20 27.68 2.12
C GLU A 153 27.89 26.43 1.29
N SER A 154 26.99 25.58 1.79
CA SER A 154 26.58 24.35 1.08
C SER A 154 25.81 24.64 -0.20
N LEU A 155 25.09 25.76 -0.28
CA LEU A 155 24.24 26.14 -1.42
C LEU A 155 24.96 26.96 -2.49
N ARG A 156 26.22 27.34 -2.27
CA ARG A 156 26.97 28.18 -3.25
C ARG A 156 26.92 27.59 -4.65
N GLY A 157 26.51 28.42 -5.63
CA GLY A 157 26.38 28.02 -7.04
C GLY A 157 25.09 27.28 -7.39
N ALA A 158 24.14 27.13 -6.47
CA ALA A 158 22.79 26.65 -6.78
C ALA A 158 22.06 27.66 -7.67
N LYS A 159 21.33 27.19 -8.69
CA LYS A 159 20.50 28.06 -9.54
C LYS A 159 19.27 28.58 -8.77
N LYS A 160 18.63 27.69 -8.03
CA LYS A 160 17.44 27.96 -7.21
C LYS A 160 17.55 27.21 -5.88
N ALA A 161 17.22 27.84 -4.77
CA ALA A 161 17.23 27.20 -3.47
C ALA A 161 16.20 27.81 -2.52
N ILE A 162 15.62 26.96 -1.68
CA ILE A 162 14.79 27.35 -0.53
C ILE A 162 15.64 27.17 0.72
N VAL A 163 15.83 28.25 1.48
CA VAL A 163 16.43 28.17 2.82
C VAL A 163 15.30 28.10 3.82
N HIS A 164 15.19 26.95 4.50
CA HIS A 164 14.18 26.68 5.50
C HIS A 164 14.75 26.85 6.90
N VAL A 165 14.31 27.89 7.60
CA VAL A 165 14.68 28.11 9.00
C VAL A 165 13.52 27.88 9.94
N TYR A 166 13.79 27.35 11.11
CA TYR A 166 12.79 27.11 12.15
C TYR A 166 13.28 27.49 13.54
N ASN A 167 12.33 27.83 14.39
CA ASN A 167 12.48 27.83 15.85
C ASN A 167 11.12 27.54 16.50
N ALA A 168 11.15 26.85 17.64
CA ALA A 168 9.93 26.46 18.32
C ALA A 168 9.26 27.66 19.01
N THR A 169 7.92 27.70 18.92
CA THR A 169 7.12 28.84 19.41
C THR A 169 6.16 28.47 20.54
N ALA A 170 5.89 27.19 20.80
CA ALA A 170 4.93 26.73 21.78
C ALA A 170 5.29 27.13 23.23
N PRO A 171 4.27 27.35 24.09
CA PRO A 171 4.48 27.76 25.49
C PRO A 171 5.42 26.86 26.29
N SER A 172 5.34 25.54 26.05
CA SER A 172 6.21 24.55 26.69
C SER A 172 7.68 24.73 26.31
N PHE A 173 7.96 25.02 25.05
CA PHE A 173 9.32 25.25 24.56
C PHE A 173 9.88 26.56 25.04
N ARG A 174 9.08 27.63 25.02
CA ARG A 174 9.50 28.93 25.60
C ARG A 174 9.93 28.78 27.06
N ARG A 175 9.14 28.06 27.87
CA ARG A 175 9.41 27.88 29.29
C ARG A 175 10.49 26.84 29.59
N ILE A 176 10.47 25.68 28.94
CA ILE A 176 11.29 24.53 29.35
C ILE A 176 12.62 24.49 28.59
N VAL A 177 12.60 24.83 27.29
CA VAL A 177 13.76 24.65 26.40
C VAL A 177 14.57 25.94 26.29
N PHE A 178 13.92 27.05 25.94
CA PHE A 178 14.60 28.31 25.69
C PHE A 178 14.74 29.16 26.93
N ASN A 179 13.87 29.00 27.93
CA ASN A 179 13.74 29.90 29.07
C ASN A 179 13.63 31.37 28.63
N GLN A 180 12.78 31.63 27.63
CA GLN A 180 12.54 32.92 27.00
C GLN A 180 11.04 33.25 27.05
N ASP A 181 10.74 34.56 27.01
CA ASP A 181 9.38 35.05 26.76
C ASP A 181 9.04 35.07 25.27
N LYS A 182 7.87 35.59 24.92
CA LYS A 182 7.43 35.70 23.51
C LYS A 182 8.38 36.58 22.70
N GLN A 183 8.80 37.71 23.23
CA GLN A 183 9.70 38.63 22.53
C GLN A 183 11.04 38.00 22.22
N GLY A 184 11.64 37.25 23.16
CA GLY A 184 12.89 36.55 22.92
C GLY A 184 12.78 35.52 21.79
N VAL A 185 11.63 34.87 21.62
CA VAL A 185 11.36 33.93 20.50
C VAL A 185 11.17 34.68 19.18
N VAL A 186 10.49 35.83 19.16
CA VAL A 186 10.39 36.71 17.99
C VAL A 186 11.79 37.20 17.56
N ASP A 187 12.63 37.59 18.52
CA ASP A 187 14.00 38.06 18.25
C ASP A 187 14.87 36.96 17.62
N ILE A 188 14.73 35.69 18.03
CA ILE A 188 15.39 34.54 17.41
C ILE A 188 15.00 34.46 15.92
N ALA A 189 13.69 34.47 15.63
CA ALA A 189 13.16 34.36 14.28
C ALA A 189 13.60 35.51 13.36
N THR A 190 13.45 36.76 13.86
CA THR A 190 13.77 37.98 13.08
C THR A 190 15.28 38.16 12.85
N ASN A 191 16.13 37.80 13.81
CA ASN A 191 17.58 37.84 13.65
C ASN A 191 18.03 36.79 12.60
N ALA A 192 17.47 35.60 12.61
CA ALA A 192 17.72 34.60 11.58
C ALA A 192 17.28 35.09 10.20
N ALA A 193 16.08 35.66 10.08
CA ALA A 193 15.58 36.23 8.82
C ALA A 193 16.47 37.36 8.27
N LYS A 194 16.97 38.27 9.14
CA LYS A 194 17.90 39.34 8.76
C LYS A 194 19.21 38.77 8.22
N LEU A 195 19.76 37.76 8.87
CA LEU A 195 21.00 37.11 8.46
C LEU A 195 20.81 36.41 7.10
N ILE A 196 19.73 35.62 6.94
CA ILE A 196 19.41 34.94 5.70
C ILE A 196 19.23 35.94 4.55
N LYS A 197 18.51 37.04 4.77
CA LYS A 197 18.33 38.10 3.77
C LYS A 197 19.68 38.72 3.36
N LYS A 198 20.57 38.96 4.32
CA LYS A 198 21.92 39.46 4.05
C LYS A 198 22.73 38.48 3.18
N LEU A 199 22.81 37.22 3.60
CA LEU A 199 23.60 36.20 2.89
C LEU A 199 23.03 35.89 1.50
N ALA A 200 21.70 35.92 1.32
CA ALA A 200 21.07 35.81 0.03
C ALA A 200 21.45 36.98 -0.92
N ALA A 201 21.50 38.18 -0.40
CA ALA A 201 21.95 39.36 -1.18
C ALA A 201 23.44 39.31 -1.59
N GLU A 202 24.28 38.59 -0.84
CA GLU A 202 25.69 38.36 -1.15
C GLU A 202 25.90 37.32 -2.27
N GLN A 203 24.86 36.56 -2.65
CA GLN A 203 24.89 35.52 -3.71
C GLN A 203 23.74 35.77 -4.72
N PRO A 204 23.78 36.85 -5.49
CA PRO A 204 22.68 37.29 -6.37
C PRO A 204 22.49 36.38 -7.61
N GLU A 205 23.42 35.47 -7.89
CA GLU A 205 23.33 34.47 -8.95
C GLU A 205 22.30 33.36 -8.66
N THR A 206 21.92 33.18 -7.41
CA THR A 206 20.94 32.18 -6.97
C THR A 206 19.57 32.82 -6.83
N GLN A 207 18.53 32.17 -7.37
CA GLN A 207 17.14 32.51 -7.09
C GLN A 207 16.75 31.97 -5.72
N TRP A 208 16.74 32.86 -4.71
CA TRP A 208 16.43 32.52 -3.34
C TRP A 208 14.93 32.54 -3.05
N SER A 209 14.45 31.50 -2.36
CA SER A 209 13.18 31.48 -1.66
C SER A 209 13.43 31.26 -0.18
N PHE A 210 12.61 31.87 0.64
CA PHE A 210 12.73 31.78 2.09
C PHE A 210 11.53 31.09 2.70
N GLN A 211 11.79 30.09 3.55
CA GLN A 211 10.77 29.39 4.33
C GLN A 211 11.05 29.58 5.81
N TYR A 212 10.01 29.97 6.55
CA TYR A 212 10.01 30.03 7.99
C TYR A 212 8.98 29.06 8.59
N SER A 213 9.40 28.27 9.58
CA SER A 213 8.51 27.41 10.38
C SER A 213 8.47 27.88 11.83
N PRO A 214 7.32 28.37 12.34
CA PRO A 214 7.05 28.44 13.77
C PRO A 214 6.83 27.03 14.31
N GLU A 215 7.91 26.33 14.64
CA GLU A 215 7.86 24.93 15.04
C GLU A 215 6.92 24.72 16.22
N ILE A 216 6.19 23.58 16.25
CA ILE A 216 5.08 23.29 17.17
C ILE A 216 3.91 24.30 16.98
N PHE A 217 3.66 24.75 15.76
CA PHE A 217 2.53 25.64 15.45
C PHE A 217 1.21 25.10 16.01
N SER A 218 0.93 23.82 15.83
CA SER A 218 -0.32 23.19 16.27
C SER A 218 -0.60 23.31 17.78
N SER A 219 0.41 23.61 18.60
CA SER A 219 0.30 23.83 20.06
C SER A 219 0.70 25.25 20.51
N THR A 220 0.91 26.15 19.56
CA THR A 220 1.21 27.56 19.81
C THR A 220 -0.10 28.37 19.82
N GLU A 221 -0.17 29.44 20.61
CA GLU A 221 -1.28 30.38 20.56
C GLU A 221 -1.35 31.00 19.16
N LEU A 222 -2.54 31.01 18.52
CA LEU A 222 -2.69 31.46 17.14
C LEU A 222 -2.27 32.91 16.94
N GLU A 223 -2.63 33.78 17.88
CA GLU A 223 -2.23 35.19 17.87
C GLU A 223 -0.72 35.35 17.89
N PHE A 224 -0.02 34.53 18.68
CA PHE A 224 1.43 34.54 18.73
C PHE A 224 2.08 33.95 17.48
N SER A 225 1.46 32.94 16.89
CA SER A 225 1.91 32.41 15.61
C SER A 225 1.86 33.45 14.49
N VAL A 226 0.78 34.25 14.44
CA VAL A 226 0.67 35.36 13.50
C VAL A 226 1.68 36.47 13.82
N GLU A 227 1.83 36.85 15.10
CA GLU A 227 2.79 37.86 15.54
C GLU A 227 4.22 37.54 15.08
N VAL A 228 4.71 36.33 15.35
CA VAL A 228 6.07 35.95 14.95
C VAL A 228 6.23 35.86 13.43
N CYS A 229 5.23 35.34 12.72
CA CYS A 229 5.27 35.26 11.27
C CYS A 229 5.23 36.66 10.61
N ASN A 230 4.41 37.57 11.12
CA ASN A 230 4.35 38.94 10.62
C ASN A 230 5.67 39.68 10.87
N ALA A 231 6.31 39.48 12.03
CA ALA A 231 7.65 40.02 12.30
C ALA A 231 8.71 39.51 11.31
N VAL A 232 8.62 38.24 10.88
CA VAL A 232 9.49 37.66 9.85
C VAL A 232 9.16 38.24 8.47
N ILE A 233 7.86 38.39 8.12
CA ILE A 233 7.40 39.06 6.89
C ILE A 233 7.96 40.48 6.80
N ASP A 234 7.94 41.23 7.91
CA ASP A 234 8.47 42.60 7.97
C ASP A 234 9.98 42.67 7.74
N VAL A 235 10.73 41.65 8.10
CA VAL A 235 12.15 41.56 7.78
C VAL A 235 12.37 41.17 6.31
N TRP A 236 11.70 40.10 5.84
CA TRP A 236 11.92 39.55 4.50
C TRP A 236 11.38 40.46 3.40
N GLN A 237 10.22 41.10 3.63
CA GLN A 237 9.51 41.96 2.68
C GLN A 237 9.12 41.20 1.38
N PRO A 238 8.29 40.14 1.51
CA PRO A 238 7.85 39.38 0.34
C PRO A 238 6.94 40.21 -0.56
N THR A 239 6.88 39.80 -1.83
CA THR A 239 5.97 40.35 -2.85
C THR A 239 5.18 39.22 -3.50
N PRO A 240 4.08 39.50 -4.24
CA PRO A 240 3.36 38.48 -4.99
C PRO A 240 4.24 37.68 -5.98
N ASP A 241 5.30 38.29 -6.52
CA ASP A 241 6.24 37.65 -7.45
C ASP A 241 7.38 36.91 -6.74
N ASN A 242 7.65 37.23 -5.47
CA ASN A 242 8.66 36.56 -4.63
C ASN A 242 8.08 36.31 -3.24
N LYS A 243 7.24 35.30 -3.14
CA LYS A 243 6.50 34.96 -1.93
C LYS A 243 7.41 34.34 -0.86
N ILE A 244 7.06 34.56 0.39
CA ILE A 244 7.61 33.80 1.52
C ILE A 244 6.80 32.54 1.73
N ILE A 245 7.45 31.45 2.15
CA ILE A 245 6.78 30.23 2.58
C ILE A 245 6.68 30.26 4.12
N LEU A 246 5.45 30.23 4.63
CA LEU A 246 5.17 30.03 6.05
C LEU A 246 4.68 28.61 6.24
N ASN A 247 5.53 27.77 6.79
CA ASN A 247 5.24 26.37 7.00
C ASN A 247 4.70 26.16 8.42
N LEU A 248 3.47 25.67 8.53
CA LEU A 248 2.71 25.60 9.78
C LEU A 248 2.65 24.14 10.27
N PRO A 249 3.68 23.64 11.00
CA PRO A 249 3.76 22.23 11.29
C PRO A 249 2.83 21.79 12.42
N ALA A 250 2.09 20.71 12.18
CA ALA A 250 1.60 19.85 13.24
C ALA A 250 2.75 18.91 13.66
N THR A 251 3.80 19.49 14.24
CA THR A 251 5.03 18.79 14.66
C THR A 251 4.71 17.57 15.53
N VAL A 252 3.67 17.66 16.34
CA VAL A 252 2.99 16.55 17.00
C VAL A 252 1.50 16.75 16.81
N GLU A 253 0.80 15.75 16.31
CA GLU A 253 -0.66 15.81 16.26
C GLU A 253 -1.25 15.83 17.67
N CYS A 254 -1.77 16.97 18.10
CA CYS A 254 -2.33 17.14 19.44
C CYS A 254 -3.86 17.26 19.46
N ALA A 255 -4.50 17.46 18.30
CA ALA A 255 -5.93 17.66 18.15
C ALA A 255 -6.51 16.84 16.99
N THR A 256 -7.82 16.89 16.80
CA THR A 256 -8.49 16.30 15.65
C THR A 256 -8.25 17.14 14.38
N PRO A 257 -8.31 16.55 13.15
CA PRO A 257 -8.02 17.24 11.90
C PRO A 257 -8.80 18.54 11.67
N ASN A 258 -10.07 18.58 12.09
CA ASN A 258 -10.91 19.79 11.98
C ASN A 258 -10.37 20.98 12.81
N VAL A 259 -9.72 20.70 13.93
CA VAL A 259 -9.09 21.77 14.75
C VAL A 259 -7.89 22.36 14.00
N TYR A 260 -7.07 21.49 13.38
CA TYR A 260 -5.95 21.96 12.57
C TYR A 260 -6.43 22.77 11.37
N ALA A 261 -7.50 22.35 10.67
CA ALA A 261 -8.10 23.11 9.59
C ALA A 261 -8.61 24.49 10.08
N ASP A 262 -9.26 24.54 11.25
CA ASP A 262 -9.66 25.82 11.86
C ASP A 262 -8.44 26.72 12.15
N GLN A 263 -7.34 26.15 12.60
CA GLN A 263 -6.07 26.90 12.84
C GLN A 263 -5.53 27.47 11.51
N ILE A 264 -5.54 26.69 10.44
CA ILE A 264 -5.05 27.12 9.11
C ILE A 264 -5.94 28.23 8.54
N GLU A 265 -7.26 28.06 8.54
CA GLU A 265 -8.18 29.10 8.04
C GLU A 265 -8.06 30.38 8.88
N TRP A 266 -8.02 30.25 10.21
CA TRP A 266 -7.84 31.39 11.11
C TRP A 266 -6.52 32.11 10.82
N PHE A 267 -5.40 31.38 10.72
CA PHE A 267 -4.09 31.96 10.41
C PHE A 267 -4.10 32.68 9.06
N GLY A 268 -4.64 32.05 8.02
CA GLY A 268 -4.73 32.63 6.68
C GLY A 268 -5.55 33.93 6.61
N ARG A 269 -6.52 34.11 7.53
CA ARG A 269 -7.33 35.35 7.63
C ARG A 269 -6.61 36.48 8.38
N HIS A 270 -5.58 36.18 9.19
CA HIS A 270 -4.94 37.14 10.09
C HIS A 270 -3.47 37.43 9.74
N VAL A 271 -2.84 36.62 8.90
CA VAL A 271 -1.45 36.87 8.47
C VAL A 271 -1.41 38.06 7.51
N ASP A 272 -0.41 38.93 7.69
CA ASP A 272 -0.20 40.08 6.82
C ASP A 272 0.24 39.66 5.41
N LYS A 273 -0.06 40.48 4.41
CA LYS A 273 0.37 40.27 3.02
C LYS A 273 0.05 38.87 2.49
N ARG A 274 -1.16 38.33 2.77
CA ARG A 274 -1.57 36.97 2.38
C ARG A 274 -1.24 36.61 0.91
N ASP A 275 -1.36 37.57 -0.04
CA ASP A 275 -1.06 37.38 -1.44
C ASP A 275 0.42 37.13 -1.73
N SER A 276 1.29 37.53 -0.79
CA SER A 276 2.75 37.35 -0.85
C SER A 276 3.23 36.18 0.02
N VAL A 277 2.29 35.35 0.53
CA VAL A 277 2.56 34.22 1.42
C VAL A 277 2.11 32.93 0.77
N ILE A 278 2.94 31.91 0.83
CA ILE A 278 2.58 30.50 0.58
C ILE A 278 2.39 29.85 1.95
N ILE A 279 1.16 29.45 2.28
CA ILE A 279 0.90 28.65 3.48
C ILE A 279 1.22 27.19 3.18
N SER A 280 2.21 26.65 3.85
CA SER A 280 2.65 25.26 3.74
C SER A 280 2.21 24.44 4.93
N LEU A 281 1.78 23.21 4.69
CA LEU A 281 1.43 22.24 5.72
C LEU A 281 2.56 21.22 5.88
N HIS A 282 2.88 20.90 7.14
CA HIS A 282 3.80 19.83 7.49
C HIS A 282 3.19 19.05 8.66
N THR A 283 2.43 18.01 8.35
CA THR A 283 1.73 17.22 9.36
C THR A 283 2.44 15.93 9.66
N HIS A 284 2.56 15.59 10.97
CA HIS A 284 2.92 14.26 11.41
C HIS A 284 1.67 13.41 11.64
N ASN A 285 1.85 12.13 11.93
CA ASN A 285 0.77 11.13 11.97
C ASN A 285 0.61 10.49 13.35
N ASP A 286 0.90 11.24 14.44
CA ASP A 286 0.90 10.72 15.82
C ASP A 286 -0.45 10.15 16.26
N ARG A 287 -1.55 10.63 15.70
CA ARG A 287 -2.92 10.17 15.96
C ARG A 287 -3.47 9.27 14.84
N GLY A 288 -2.69 9.02 13.77
CA GLY A 288 -3.14 8.29 12.60
C GLY A 288 -4.05 9.13 11.68
N THR A 289 -3.99 10.47 11.75
CA THR A 289 -4.87 11.37 11.00
C THR A 289 -4.13 12.40 10.15
N GLY A 290 -2.83 12.20 9.91
CA GLY A 290 -1.98 13.15 9.18
C GLY A 290 -2.48 13.46 7.77
N VAL A 291 -2.95 12.46 7.01
CA VAL A 291 -3.56 12.65 5.68
C VAL A 291 -4.83 13.49 5.80
N ALA A 292 -5.74 13.11 6.70
CA ALA A 292 -6.99 13.85 6.89
C ALA A 292 -6.74 15.31 7.34
N ALA A 293 -5.77 15.52 8.24
CA ALA A 293 -5.40 16.88 8.68
C ALA A 293 -4.88 17.73 7.52
N THR A 294 -4.11 17.13 6.61
CA THR A 294 -3.59 17.80 5.42
C THR A 294 -4.69 18.13 4.41
N GLU A 295 -5.57 17.18 4.12
CA GLU A 295 -6.72 17.42 3.22
C GLU A 295 -7.59 18.56 3.74
N LEU A 296 -7.97 18.52 5.02
CA LEU A 296 -8.78 19.60 5.60
C LEU A 296 -8.02 20.93 5.68
N GLY A 297 -6.69 20.90 5.87
CA GLY A 297 -5.83 22.09 5.81
C GLY A 297 -5.79 22.72 4.41
N LEU A 298 -5.78 21.91 3.35
CA LEU A 298 -5.88 22.39 1.97
C LEU A 298 -7.27 23.02 1.71
N MET A 299 -8.36 22.39 2.17
CA MET A 299 -9.69 22.98 2.13
C MET A 299 -9.74 24.30 2.91
N ALA A 300 -8.97 24.44 3.97
CA ALA A 300 -8.84 25.64 4.80
C ALA A 300 -8.00 26.76 4.16
N GLY A 301 -7.42 26.53 2.97
CA GLY A 301 -6.74 27.55 2.18
C GLY A 301 -5.21 27.49 2.23
N ALA A 302 -4.63 26.35 2.57
CA ALA A 302 -3.19 26.13 2.37
C ALA A 302 -2.85 25.94 0.89
N ASP A 303 -1.64 26.32 0.53
CA ASP A 303 -1.16 26.35 -0.85
C ASP A 303 -0.15 25.21 -1.15
N ARG A 304 0.50 24.66 -0.14
CA ARG A 304 1.64 23.76 -0.26
C ARG A 304 1.62 22.67 0.80
N VAL A 305 2.19 21.51 0.49
CA VAL A 305 2.31 20.36 1.40
C VAL A 305 3.74 19.85 1.42
N GLU A 306 4.29 19.65 2.61
CA GLU A 306 5.51 18.89 2.86
C GLU A 306 5.17 17.52 3.46
N GLY A 307 5.81 16.46 2.96
CA GLY A 307 5.62 15.11 3.46
C GLY A 307 6.61 14.12 2.88
N CYS A 308 6.38 12.84 3.13
CA CYS A 308 7.23 11.77 2.66
C CYS A 308 6.43 10.74 1.86
N LEU A 309 7.07 10.10 0.88
CA LEU A 309 6.48 8.95 0.21
C LEU A 309 6.24 7.84 1.24
N PHE A 310 5.04 7.27 1.23
CA PHE A 310 4.58 6.25 2.17
C PHE A 310 4.64 6.65 3.65
N GLY A 311 4.76 7.94 3.95
CA GLY A 311 4.60 8.50 5.28
C GLY A 311 5.75 8.23 6.25
N ASN A 312 6.98 7.97 5.77
CA ASN A 312 8.14 7.81 6.66
C ASN A 312 8.49 9.12 7.39
N GLY A 313 9.05 9.03 8.59
CA GLY A 313 9.50 10.19 9.38
C GLY A 313 9.53 9.94 10.88
N GLU A 314 9.77 10.98 11.62
CA GLU A 314 9.87 10.93 13.08
C GLU A 314 8.62 10.33 13.75
N ARG A 315 8.82 9.54 14.79
CA ARG A 315 7.79 8.85 15.59
C ARG A 315 6.89 7.96 14.75
N THR A 316 5.72 8.46 14.31
CA THR A 316 4.73 7.74 13.48
C THR A 316 4.78 8.13 12.01
N GLY A 317 5.72 9.02 11.65
CA GLY A 317 5.93 9.49 10.29
C GLY A 317 5.27 10.82 9.95
N ASN A 318 5.57 11.30 8.76
CA ASN A 318 4.99 12.48 8.11
C ASN A 318 3.68 12.13 7.40
N VAL A 319 2.98 13.14 6.89
CA VAL A 319 1.90 12.89 5.93
C VAL A 319 2.41 12.07 4.75
N ASP A 320 1.65 11.07 4.39
CA ASP A 320 1.93 10.21 3.24
C ASP A 320 1.51 10.89 1.94
N LEU A 321 2.50 11.32 1.15
CA LEU A 321 2.29 12.01 -0.12
C LEU A 321 1.63 11.10 -1.17
N VAL A 322 1.90 9.78 -1.13
CA VAL A 322 1.29 8.82 -2.07
C VAL A 322 -0.21 8.71 -1.80
N THR A 323 -0.59 8.48 -0.55
CA THR A 323 -2.02 8.41 -0.17
C THR A 323 -2.73 9.72 -0.48
N LEU A 324 -2.14 10.87 -0.14
CA LEU A 324 -2.75 12.18 -0.38
C LEU A 324 -2.95 12.45 -1.89
N ALA A 325 -1.95 12.13 -2.71
CA ALA A 325 -2.02 12.30 -4.17
C ALA A 325 -3.07 11.38 -4.80
N LEU A 326 -3.12 10.11 -4.40
CA LEU A 326 -4.09 9.15 -4.93
C LEU A 326 -5.53 9.41 -4.42
N ASN A 327 -5.68 10.01 -3.23
CA ASN A 327 -6.97 10.54 -2.79
C ASN A 327 -7.49 11.63 -3.72
N MET A 328 -6.62 12.56 -4.17
CA MET A 328 -7.00 13.58 -5.16
C MET A 328 -7.32 12.95 -6.51
N TYR A 329 -6.50 12.00 -6.96
CA TYR A 329 -6.69 11.30 -8.23
C TYR A 329 -8.05 10.61 -8.30
N THR A 330 -8.44 9.90 -7.25
CA THR A 330 -9.75 9.23 -7.17
C THR A 330 -10.94 10.17 -7.02
N GLN A 331 -10.70 11.47 -6.81
CA GLN A 331 -11.70 12.53 -6.87
C GLN A 331 -11.71 13.27 -8.22
N GLY A 332 -10.94 12.78 -9.20
CA GLY A 332 -10.88 13.37 -10.55
C GLY A 332 -9.90 14.54 -10.68
N LEU A 333 -9.05 14.78 -9.69
CA LEU A 333 -8.01 15.80 -9.74
C LEU A 333 -6.64 15.13 -9.91
N HIS A 334 -6.04 15.25 -11.10
CA HIS A 334 -4.71 14.70 -11.37
C HIS A 334 -3.66 15.40 -10.50
N PRO A 335 -2.92 14.68 -9.63
CA PRO A 335 -2.02 15.29 -8.63
C PRO A 335 -0.73 15.88 -9.22
N GLN A 336 -0.49 15.76 -10.52
CA GLN A 336 0.76 16.12 -11.21
C GLN A 336 2.00 15.34 -10.68
N LEU A 337 1.74 14.21 -10.04
CA LEU A 337 2.74 13.21 -9.67
C LEU A 337 2.41 11.92 -10.40
N ASP A 338 3.47 11.21 -10.84
CA ASP A 338 3.35 9.97 -11.60
C ASP A 338 3.60 8.75 -10.70
N PHE A 339 2.56 7.99 -10.46
CA PHE A 339 2.57 6.72 -9.75
C PHE A 339 2.13 5.55 -10.64
N SER A 340 2.24 5.68 -11.96
CA SER A 340 1.86 4.63 -12.92
C SER A 340 2.69 3.34 -12.80
N ASP A 341 3.82 3.37 -12.09
CA ASP A 341 4.59 2.20 -11.65
C ASP A 341 4.89 2.33 -10.15
N ILE A 342 3.84 2.17 -9.35
CA ILE A 342 3.93 2.37 -7.90
C ILE A 342 4.86 1.36 -7.23
N ASP A 343 4.99 0.14 -7.77
CA ASP A 343 5.85 -0.88 -7.19
C ASP A 343 7.33 -0.58 -7.40
N ALA A 344 7.72 0.05 -8.51
CA ALA A 344 9.08 0.53 -8.71
C ALA A 344 9.42 1.66 -7.71
N VAL A 345 8.50 2.60 -7.48
CA VAL A 345 8.66 3.66 -6.47
C VAL A 345 8.76 3.06 -5.07
N ARG A 346 7.84 2.16 -4.69
CA ARG A 346 7.83 1.46 -3.40
C ARG A 346 9.16 0.75 -3.14
N LYS A 347 9.65 0.00 -4.13
CA LYS A 347 10.92 -0.73 -4.03
C LYS A 347 12.10 0.18 -3.70
N VAL A 348 12.21 1.33 -4.38
CA VAL A 348 13.30 2.28 -4.09
C VAL A 348 13.19 2.83 -2.68
N VAL A 349 11.98 3.20 -2.24
CA VAL A 349 11.75 3.72 -0.89
C VAL A 349 12.07 2.69 0.18
N GLU A 350 11.60 1.44 0.03
CA GLU A 350 11.90 0.34 0.96
C GLU A 350 13.39 0.04 1.06
N GLU A 351 14.10 0.01 -0.08
CA GLU A 351 15.54 -0.25 -0.12
C GLU A 351 16.37 0.90 0.49
N CYS A 352 15.96 2.16 0.26
CA CYS A 352 16.65 3.32 0.82
C CYS A 352 16.38 3.52 2.30
N ASN A 353 15.13 3.37 2.73
CA ASN A 353 14.72 3.52 4.12
C ASN A 353 15.01 2.28 4.97
N GLN A 354 15.22 1.10 4.35
CA GLN A 354 15.33 -0.19 5.01
C GLN A 354 14.10 -0.52 5.90
N LEU A 355 12.96 -0.02 5.50
CA LEU A 355 11.67 -0.23 6.16
C LEU A 355 10.64 -0.68 5.12
N PRO A 356 9.87 -1.76 5.37
CA PRO A 356 8.84 -2.21 4.46
C PRO A 356 7.62 -1.28 4.53
N VAL A 357 6.96 -1.09 3.39
CA VAL A 357 5.63 -0.48 3.33
C VAL A 357 4.62 -1.48 3.90
N HIS A 358 3.70 -0.99 4.72
CA HIS A 358 2.74 -1.86 5.39
C HIS A 358 1.85 -2.61 4.38
N PRO A 359 1.60 -3.93 4.54
CA PRO A 359 0.80 -4.71 3.58
C PRO A 359 -0.64 -4.20 3.37
N ARG A 360 -1.15 -3.38 4.27
CA ARG A 360 -2.46 -2.70 4.15
C ARG A 360 -2.31 -1.18 4.01
N HIS A 361 -1.18 -0.72 3.46
CA HIS A 361 -1.00 0.68 3.12
C HIS A 361 -2.03 1.09 2.06
N PRO A 362 -2.72 2.23 2.20
CA PRO A 362 -3.70 2.68 1.22
C PRO A 362 -3.15 2.64 -0.21
N TYR A 363 -3.93 2.11 -1.15
CA TYR A 363 -3.62 1.94 -2.58
C TYR A 363 -2.43 1.01 -2.90
N VAL A 364 -1.42 0.85 -2.03
CA VAL A 364 -0.11 0.30 -2.39
C VAL A 364 0.21 -1.02 -1.69
N GLY A 365 -0.37 -1.29 -0.53
CA GLY A 365 -0.11 -2.51 0.22
C GLY A 365 -0.52 -3.77 -0.56
N ASP A 366 0.19 -4.88 -0.35
CA ASP A 366 -0.04 -6.14 -1.08
C ASP A 366 -1.44 -6.74 -0.86
N LEU A 367 -2.14 -6.32 0.20
CA LEU A 367 -3.47 -6.81 0.56
C LEU A 367 -4.62 -5.85 0.24
N VAL A 368 -4.35 -4.67 -0.36
CA VAL A 368 -5.39 -3.65 -0.53
C VAL A 368 -6.25 -3.86 -1.77
N HIS A 369 -5.72 -4.54 -2.80
CA HIS A 369 -6.47 -4.94 -3.99
C HIS A 369 -6.97 -6.38 -3.90
N THR A 370 -7.01 -6.97 -2.70
CA THR A 370 -7.37 -8.37 -2.46
C THR A 370 -8.73 -8.47 -1.79
N ALA A 371 -9.59 -9.34 -2.29
CA ALA A 371 -10.87 -9.66 -1.67
C ALA A 371 -10.88 -11.11 -1.18
N PHE A 372 -11.22 -11.33 0.09
CA PHE A 372 -11.30 -12.67 0.71
C PHE A 372 -12.74 -13.19 0.83
N SER A 373 -13.71 -12.28 0.94
CA SER A 373 -15.13 -12.65 0.98
C SER A 373 -15.63 -13.01 -0.41
N GLY A 374 -16.29 -14.17 -0.54
CA GLY A 374 -16.82 -14.64 -1.81
C GLY A 374 -17.86 -13.71 -2.45
N SER A 375 -18.64 -13.00 -1.63
CA SER A 375 -19.58 -11.99 -2.15
C SER A 375 -18.86 -10.78 -2.74
N HIS A 376 -17.73 -10.35 -2.13
CA HIS A 376 -16.90 -9.28 -2.67
C HIS A 376 -16.23 -9.70 -3.97
N GLN A 377 -15.67 -10.90 -4.01
CA GLN A 377 -15.03 -11.46 -5.22
C GLN A 377 -16.02 -11.54 -6.40
N ASP A 378 -17.26 -12.03 -6.17
CA ASP A 378 -18.29 -12.08 -7.21
C ASP A 378 -18.71 -10.68 -7.69
N ALA A 379 -18.81 -9.71 -6.76
CA ALA A 379 -19.14 -8.33 -7.12
C ALA A 379 -18.03 -7.66 -7.93
N ILE A 380 -16.75 -7.83 -7.56
CA ILE A 380 -15.59 -7.32 -8.30
C ILE A 380 -15.56 -7.93 -9.70
N ARG A 381 -15.70 -9.26 -9.81
CA ARG A 381 -15.76 -9.95 -11.11
C ARG A 381 -16.86 -9.39 -12.03
N LYS A 382 -18.06 -9.17 -11.49
CA LYS A 382 -19.17 -8.57 -12.25
C LYS A 382 -18.89 -7.12 -12.60
N GLY A 383 -18.24 -6.38 -11.70
CA GLY A 383 -17.80 -5.01 -11.96
C GLY A 383 -16.87 -4.94 -13.16
N PHE A 384 -15.78 -5.69 -13.15
CA PHE A 384 -14.85 -5.74 -14.29
C PHE A 384 -15.52 -6.17 -15.60
N ALA A 385 -16.42 -7.15 -15.55
CA ALA A 385 -17.15 -7.60 -16.75
C ALA A 385 -18.06 -6.53 -17.37
N GLN A 386 -18.44 -5.49 -16.61
CA GLN A 386 -19.31 -4.40 -17.06
C GLN A 386 -18.55 -3.08 -17.26
N GLN A 387 -17.37 -2.91 -16.66
CA GLN A 387 -16.54 -1.71 -16.79
C GLN A 387 -16.13 -1.55 -18.27
N LYS A 388 -16.35 -0.37 -18.81
CA LYS A 388 -15.91 0.03 -20.15
C LYS A 388 -14.69 0.94 -20.00
N GLU A 389 -13.80 0.89 -20.99
CA GLU A 389 -12.54 1.62 -21.01
C GLU A 389 -12.69 3.14 -20.77
N ASP A 390 -13.72 3.77 -21.36
CA ASP A 390 -13.97 5.21 -21.24
C ASP A 390 -15.06 5.58 -20.23
N ALA A 391 -15.48 4.65 -19.36
CA ALA A 391 -16.54 4.93 -18.37
C ALA A 391 -15.96 5.34 -17.02
N ILE A 392 -16.78 6.05 -16.24
CA ILE A 392 -16.47 6.30 -14.83
C ILE A 392 -16.24 4.98 -14.11
N TRP A 393 -15.21 4.93 -13.25
CA TRP A 393 -14.86 3.75 -12.48
C TRP A 393 -15.96 3.39 -11.47
N GLU A 394 -16.54 2.21 -11.60
CA GLU A 394 -17.65 1.73 -10.76
C GLU A 394 -17.44 0.28 -10.28
N VAL A 395 -16.21 -0.24 -10.34
CA VAL A 395 -15.93 -1.60 -9.85
C VAL A 395 -16.11 -1.64 -8.34
N PRO A 396 -17.04 -2.46 -7.81
CA PRO A 396 -17.31 -2.54 -6.38
C PRO A 396 -16.06 -2.87 -5.56
N TYR A 397 -15.94 -2.27 -4.38
CA TYR A 397 -14.85 -2.50 -3.40
C TYR A 397 -13.44 -2.03 -3.83
N LEU A 398 -13.26 -1.53 -5.04
CA LEU A 398 -11.99 -1.00 -5.50
C LEU A 398 -12.10 0.52 -5.68
N PRO A 399 -11.45 1.31 -4.81
CA PRO A 399 -11.54 2.78 -4.86
C PRO A 399 -10.76 3.39 -6.04
N ILE A 400 -9.88 2.62 -6.66
CA ILE A 400 -9.06 3.00 -7.81
C ILE A 400 -8.98 1.82 -8.78
N ASP A 401 -8.81 2.09 -10.07
CA ASP A 401 -8.38 1.07 -11.04
C ASP A 401 -6.92 0.68 -10.74
N PRO A 402 -6.63 -0.58 -10.39
CA PRO A 402 -5.25 -1.00 -10.16
C PRO A 402 -4.32 -0.74 -11.37
N ALA A 403 -4.84 -0.78 -12.59
CA ALA A 403 -4.06 -0.51 -13.81
C ALA A 403 -3.50 0.91 -13.85
N ASP A 404 -4.17 1.91 -13.26
CA ASP A 404 -3.71 3.30 -13.21
C ASP A 404 -2.42 3.48 -12.39
N ILE A 405 -2.12 2.54 -11.51
CA ILE A 405 -0.91 2.53 -10.68
C ILE A 405 0.05 1.39 -11.05
N GLY A 406 -0.11 0.81 -12.24
CA GLY A 406 0.77 -0.23 -12.80
C GLY A 406 0.59 -1.61 -12.19
N ARG A 407 -0.59 -1.91 -11.64
CA ARG A 407 -0.90 -3.21 -11.04
C ARG A 407 -1.90 -4.00 -11.85
N ASP A 408 -1.78 -5.33 -11.77
CA ASP A 408 -2.66 -6.26 -12.45
C ASP A 408 -3.88 -6.62 -11.60
N TYR A 409 -4.94 -7.01 -12.30
CA TYR A 409 -6.17 -7.52 -11.67
C TYR A 409 -6.01 -8.90 -11.03
N GLU A 410 -5.01 -9.66 -11.44
CA GLU A 410 -4.74 -11.01 -10.93
C GLU A 410 -4.49 -11.04 -9.42
N ALA A 411 -3.93 -9.96 -8.87
CA ALA A 411 -3.72 -9.80 -7.44
C ALA A 411 -5.00 -9.47 -6.65
N VAL A 412 -6.13 -9.17 -7.34
CA VAL A 412 -7.36 -8.69 -6.70
C VAL A 412 -8.16 -9.82 -6.05
N ILE A 413 -8.09 -11.04 -6.59
CA ILE A 413 -8.85 -12.18 -6.07
C ILE A 413 -7.89 -13.26 -5.55
N ARG A 414 -7.94 -13.51 -4.24
CA ARG A 414 -7.22 -14.59 -3.57
C ARG A 414 -8.19 -15.54 -2.90
N VAL A 415 -7.81 -16.81 -2.77
CA VAL A 415 -8.65 -17.84 -2.17
C VAL A 415 -8.08 -18.28 -0.82
N ASN A 416 -8.88 -18.13 0.23
CA ASN A 416 -8.62 -18.64 1.57
C ASN A 416 -9.89 -19.27 2.16
N SER A 417 -9.88 -19.67 3.43
CA SER A 417 -11.04 -20.28 4.11
C SER A 417 -12.30 -19.40 4.14
N GLN A 418 -12.18 -18.09 3.92
CA GLN A 418 -13.30 -17.15 3.83
C GLN A 418 -13.76 -16.89 2.39
N SER A 419 -13.05 -17.43 1.40
CA SER A 419 -13.37 -17.26 -0.01
C SER A 419 -14.49 -18.20 -0.41
N GLY A 420 -15.54 -17.65 -1.00
CA GLY A 420 -16.64 -18.46 -1.54
C GLY A 420 -16.35 -18.99 -2.95
N LYS A 421 -17.35 -19.71 -3.48
CA LYS A 421 -17.29 -20.32 -4.83
C LYS A 421 -16.91 -19.37 -5.97
N GLY A 422 -17.21 -18.07 -5.84
CA GLY A 422 -16.95 -17.07 -6.89
C GLY A 422 -15.47 -16.88 -7.20
N GLY A 423 -14.62 -16.80 -6.17
CA GLY A 423 -13.17 -16.65 -6.34
C GLY A 423 -12.51 -17.90 -6.93
N ILE A 424 -12.93 -19.08 -6.45
CA ILE A 424 -12.45 -20.38 -6.96
C ILE A 424 -12.76 -20.53 -8.45
N THR A 425 -14.00 -20.23 -8.83
CA THR A 425 -14.46 -20.33 -10.24
C THR A 425 -13.70 -19.36 -11.13
N PHE A 426 -13.52 -18.13 -10.68
CA PHE A 426 -12.79 -17.12 -11.44
C PHE A 426 -11.35 -17.55 -11.74
N LEU A 427 -10.61 -18.04 -10.74
CA LEU A 427 -9.22 -18.49 -10.93
C LEU A 427 -9.13 -19.68 -11.91
N LEU A 428 -10.04 -20.66 -11.80
CA LEU A 428 -10.06 -21.80 -12.72
C LEU A 428 -10.41 -21.39 -14.16
N GLU A 429 -11.32 -20.44 -14.32
CA GLU A 429 -11.72 -19.93 -15.63
C GLU A 429 -10.61 -19.10 -16.28
N GLN A 430 -9.97 -18.20 -15.54
CA GLN A 430 -8.93 -17.31 -16.08
C GLN A 430 -7.62 -18.04 -16.37
N GLU A 431 -7.14 -18.89 -15.45
CA GLU A 431 -5.83 -19.50 -15.62
C GLU A 431 -5.83 -20.83 -16.35
N TYR A 432 -6.95 -21.58 -16.26
CA TYR A 432 -7.03 -22.93 -16.82
C TYR A 432 -8.15 -23.10 -17.86
N GLY A 433 -8.95 -22.07 -18.11
CA GLY A 433 -10.07 -22.11 -19.03
C GLY A 433 -11.19 -23.08 -18.60
N ILE A 434 -11.30 -23.38 -17.31
CA ILE A 434 -12.25 -24.34 -16.73
C ILE A 434 -13.46 -23.61 -16.17
N SER A 435 -14.61 -23.73 -16.84
CA SER A 435 -15.88 -23.12 -16.41
C SER A 435 -16.78 -24.17 -15.78
N LEU A 436 -16.77 -24.24 -14.44
CA LEU A 436 -17.55 -25.24 -13.70
C LEU A 436 -19.06 -24.93 -13.72
N PRO A 437 -19.95 -25.95 -13.93
CA PRO A 437 -21.39 -25.81 -13.75
C PRO A 437 -21.75 -25.34 -12.34
N ARG A 438 -22.83 -24.56 -12.19
CA ARG A 438 -23.19 -23.90 -10.93
C ARG A 438 -23.31 -24.86 -9.72
N ARG A 439 -23.85 -26.05 -9.91
CA ARG A 439 -23.97 -27.05 -8.84
C ARG A 439 -22.60 -27.60 -8.44
N MET A 440 -21.75 -27.84 -9.44
CA MET A 440 -20.39 -28.30 -9.22
C MET A 440 -19.52 -27.24 -8.54
N GLN A 441 -19.72 -25.94 -8.83
CA GLN A 441 -19.06 -24.84 -8.10
C GLN A 441 -19.31 -24.94 -6.59
N ILE A 442 -20.55 -25.32 -6.19
CA ILE A 442 -20.90 -25.49 -4.77
C ILE A 442 -20.18 -26.71 -4.20
N GLU A 443 -20.18 -27.82 -4.91
CA GLU A 443 -19.52 -29.07 -4.49
C GLU A 443 -18.02 -28.86 -4.33
N PHE A 444 -17.35 -28.30 -5.36
CA PHE A 444 -15.92 -28.10 -5.34
C PHE A 444 -15.48 -27.02 -4.33
N SER A 445 -16.30 -26.01 -4.08
CA SER A 445 -15.98 -25.02 -3.04
C SER A 445 -15.89 -25.63 -1.65
N GLN A 446 -16.65 -26.70 -1.35
CA GLN A 446 -16.54 -27.42 -0.09
C GLN A 446 -15.23 -28.20 0.02
N VAL A 447 -14.72 -28.75 -1.10
CA VAL A 447 -13.41 -29.43 -1.16
C VAL A 447 -12.30 -28.44 -0.87
N VAL A 448 -12.31 -27.29 -1.55
CA VAL A 448 -11.32 -26.21 -1.34
C VAL A 448 -11.40 -25.66 0.09
N GLN A 449 -12.61 -25.44 0.61
CA GLN A 449 -12.83 -24.99 1.98
C GLN A 449 -12.18 -25.95 2.99
N GLY A 450 -12.45 -27.25 2.87
CA GLY A 450 -11.88 -28.25 3.77
C GLY A 450 -10.36 -28.26 3.76
N GLU A 451 -9.73 -28.06 2.60
CA GLU A 451 -8.29 -28.04 2.49
C GLU A 451 -7.68 -26.73 3.01
N THR A 452 -8.31 -25.57 2.74
CA THR A 452 -7.85 -24.28 3.30
C THR A 452 -8.02 -24.21 4.81
N ASP A 453 -9.08 -24.78 5.37
CA ASP A 453 -9.28 -24.89 6.82
C ASP A 453 -8.20 -25.78 7.46
N ARG A 454 -7.81 -26.86 6.78
CA ARG A 454 -6.77 -27.78 7.22
C ARG A 454 -5.39 -27.12 7.21
N LEU A 455 -5.08 -26.34 6.18
CA LEU A 455 -3.78 -25.70 6.00
C LEU A 455 -3.63 -24.39 6.78
N GLY A 456 -4.74 -23.66 7.01
CA GLY A 456 -4.74 -22.33 7.61
C GLY A 456 -4.09 -21.24 6.73
N LEU A 457 -3.92 -21.52 5.42
CA LEU A 457 -3.22 -20.66 4.46
C LEU A 457 -4.08 -20.38 3.23
N GLU A 458 -3.72 -19.34 2.50
CA GLU A 458 -4.25 -19.07 1.16
C GLU A 458 -3.78 -20.12 0.16
N MET A 459 -4.62 -20.43 -0.83
CA MET A 459 -4.28 -21.35 -1.92
C MET A 459 -4.05 -20.58 -3.21
N THR A 460 -2.99 -20.92 -3.92
CA THR A 460 -2.71 -20.44 -5.27
C THR A 460 -3.63 -21.13 -6.29
N ALA A 461 -3.80 -20.53 -7.47
CA ALA A 461 -4.55 -21.12 -8.57
C ALA A 461 -4.04 -22.53 -8.92
N GLN A 462 -2.71 -22.74 -8.92
CA GLN A 462 -2.11 -24.05 -9.15
C GLN A 462 -2.49 -25.08 -8.09
N GLN A 463 -2.56 -24.70 -6.80
CA GLN A 463 -2.99 -25.61 -5.73
C GLN A 463 -4.48 -25.94 -5.85
N ILE A 464 -5.32 -24.99 -6.23
CA ILE A 464 -6.75 -25.18 -6.49
C ILE A 464 -6.94 -26.13 -7.67
N TYR A 465 -6.21 -25.92 -8.76
CA TYR A 465 -6.24 -26.81 -9.91
C TYR A 465 -5.77 -28.23 -9.56
N SER A 466 -4.71 -28.37 -8.77
CA SER A 466 -4.23 -29.66 -8.29
C SER A 466 -5.26 -30.39 -7.43
N LEU A 467 -6.04 -29.65 -6.60
CA LEU A 467 -7.17 -30.22 -5.88
C LEU A 467 -8.27 -30.73 -6.83
N LEU A 468 -8.61 -29.93 -7.85
CA LEU A 468 -9.58 -30.32 -8.86
C LEU A 468 -9.13 -31.56 -9.63
N GLU A 469 -7.85 -31.62 -10.02
CA GLU A 469 -7.29 -32.82 -10.65
C GLU A 469 -7.41 -34.05 -9.75
N ASN A 470 -7.01 -33.94 -8.50
CA ASN A 470 -7.00 -35.07 -7.57
C ASN A 470 -8.41 -35.55 -7.23
N GLU A 471 -9.36 -34.63 -7.06
CA GLU A 471 -10.74 -34.96 -6.69
C GLU A 471 -11.54 -35.54 -7.87
N TYR A 472 -11.33 -35.00 -9.10
CA TYR A 472 -12.18 -35.36 -10.25
C TYR A 472 -11.42 -36.04 -11.39
N LEU A 473 -10.28 -35.50 -11.85
CA LEU A 473 -9.60 -36.02 -13.04
C LEU A 473 -8.79 -37.31 -12.77
N LYS A 474 -8.30 -37.45 -11.55
CA LYS A 474 -7.54 -38.65 -11.07
C LYS A 474 -8.42 -39.65 -10.35
N ALA A 475 -9.73 -39.48 -10.33
CA ALA A 475 -10.69 -40.46 -9.80
C ALA A 475 -10.85 -41.64 -10.79
N THR A 476 -9.80 -42.46 -10.92
CA THR A 476 -9.72 -43.52 -11.94
C THR A 476 -9.83 -44.91 -11.35
N SER A 477 -10.20 -45.07 -10.09
CA SER A 477 -10.45 -46.37 -9.45
C SER A 477 -11.77 -46.35 -8.68
N PRO A 478 -12.48 -47.51 -8.53
CA PRO A 478 -12.08 -48.86 -8.98
C PRO A 478 -12.25 -49.12 -10.48
N TYR A 479 -13.01 -48.27 -11.23
CA TYR A 479 -13.29 -48.46 -12.63
C TYR A 479 -12.40 -47.63 -13.53
N VAL A 480 -11.61 -48.28 -14.40
CA VAL A 480 -10.73 -47.63 -15.38
C VAL A 480 -11.25 -47.88 -16.79
N LEU A 481 -11.65 -46.85 -17.51
CA LEU A 481 -12.01 -46.94 -18.92
C LEU A 481 -10.73 -47.09 -19.76
N ALA A 482 -10.47 -48.28 -20.28
CA ALA A 482 -9.29 -48.58 -21.09
C ALA A 482 -9.50 -48.18 -22.56
N SER A 483 -10.64 -48.57 -23.14
CA SER A 483 -11.01 -48.18 -24.52
C SER A 483 -12.52 -48.19 -24.67
N HIS A 484 -13.00 -47.50 -25.72
CA HIS A 484 -14.39 -47.51 -26.09
C HIS A 484 -14.54 -47.51 -27.62
N ARG A 485 -15.65 -48.11 -28.11
CA ARG A 485 -16.11 -48.03 -29.48
C ARG A 485 -17.58 -47.61 -29.51
N LEU A 486 -17.88 -46.57 -30.25
CA LEU A 486 -19.24 -46.08 -30.46
C LEU A 486 -19.66 -46.41 -31.89
N GLN A 487 -20.85 -47.00 -32.06
CA GLN A 487 -21.51 -47.25 -33.32
C GLN A 487 -22.86 -46.57 -33.31
N GLU A 488 -23.14 -45.80 -34.35
CA GLU A 488 -24.41 -45.09 -34.49
C GLU A 488 -25.12 -45.56 -35.76
N GLU A 489 -26.33 -46.08 -35.61
CA GLU A 489 -27.13 -46.54 -36.71
C GLU A 489 -28.62 -46.27 -36.47
N ASN A 490 -29.29 -45.65 -37.45
CA ASN A 490 -30.72 -45.35 -37.44
C ASN A 490 -31.23 -44.63 -36.16
N GLY A 491 -30.42 -43.70 -35.61
CA GLY A 491 -30.77 -42.93 -34.41
C GLY A 491 -30.61 -43.71 -33.09
N THR A 492 -29.90 -44.83 -33.14
CA THR A 492 -29.53 -45.64 -31.99
C THR A 492 -28.02 -45.67 -31.85
N SER A 493 -27.51 -45.46 -30.67
CA SER A 493 -26.10 -45.58 -30.33
C SER A 493 -25.85 -46.88 -29.59
N ALA A 494 -24.84 -47.63 -30.00
CA ALA A 494 -24.32 -48.79 -29.27
C ALA A 494 -22.88 -48.49 -28.83
N VAL A 495 -22.59 -48.72 -27.56
CA VAL A 495 -21.28 -48.54 -26.98
C VAL A 495 -20.71 -49.88 -26.50
N ASP A 496 -19.48 -50.18 -26.92
CA ASP A 496 -18.67 -51.30 -26.41
C ASP A 496 -17.50 -50.71 -25.62
N LEU A 497 -17.34 -51.11 -24.36
CA LEU A 497 -16.33 -50.61 -23.44
C LEU A 497 -15.38 -51.71 -22.99
N GLU A 498 -14.10 -51.43 -23.00
CA GLU A 498 -13.12 -52.19 -22.23
C GLU A 498 -12.85 -51.46 -20.94
N VAL A 499 -13.23 -52.07 -19.83
CA VAL A 499 -13.09 -51.49 -18.48
C VAL A 499 -12.24 -52.41 -17.62
N SER A 500 -11.37 -51.84 -16.78
CA SER A 500 -10.71 -52.59 -15.70
C SER A 500 -11.44 -52.27 -14.41
N PHE A 501 -11.83 -53.30 -13.66
CA PHE A 501 -12.39 -53.17 -12.29
C PHE A 501 -11.44 -53.89 -11.35
N ASP A 502 -10.83 -53.15 -10.40
CA ASP A 502 -9.80 -53.64 -9.48
C ASP A 502 -8.67 -54.43 -10.16
N GLY A 503 -8.30 -54.04 -11.37
CA GLY A 503 -7.26 -54.69 -12.18
C GLY A 503 -7.75 -55.82 -13.08
N GLU A 504 -8.99 -56.28 -12.92
CA GLU A 504 -9.58 -57.30 -13.82
C GLU A 504 -10.26 -56.64 -15.02
N LYS A 505 -9.99 -57.18 -16.24
CA LYS A 505 -10.58 -56.71 -17.50
C LYS A 505 -12.02 -57.18 -17.63
N GLN A 506 -12.90 -56.25 -17.95
CA GLN A 506 -14.33 -56.49 -18.20
C GLN A 506 -14.73 -55.84 -19.55
N HIS A 507 -15.73 -56.42 -20.20
CA HIS A 507 -16.34 -55.86 -21.39
C HIS A 507 -17.80 -55.48 -21.08
N TRP A 508 -18.11 -54.21 -21.25
CA TRP A 508 -19.47 -53.71 -21.04
C TRP A 508 -20.07 -53.25 -22.36
N ARG A 509 -21.35 -53.53 -22.58
CA ARG A 509 -22.08 -53.11 -23.77
C ARG A 509 -23.41 -52.50 -23.38
N GLY A 510 -23.72 -51.37 -24.04
CA GLY A 510 -25.01 -50.71 -23.84
C GLY A 510 -25.54 -50.14 -25.13
N ILE A 511 -26.86 -49.97 -25.18
CA ILE A 511 -27.59 -49.43 -26.32
C ILE A 511 -28.53 -48.35 -25.81
N GLY A 512 -28.57 -47.20 -26.51
CA GLY A 512 -29.42 -46.06 -26.14
C GLY A 512 -29.73 -45.18 -27.36
N LYS A 513 -30.53 -44.13 -27.17
CA LYS A 513 -30.85 -43.14 -28.22
C LYS A 513 -29.71 -42.18 -28.52
N GLY A 514 -28.69 -42.17 -27.66
CA GLY A 514 -27.48 -41.37 -27.82
C GLY A 514 -26.33 -41.97 -27.04
N PRO A 515 -25.09 -41.44 -27.23
CA PRO A 515 -23.88 -41.99 -26.62
C PRO A 515 -23.93 -42.09 -25.10
N LEU A 516 -24.45 -41.07 -24.39
CA LEU A 516 -24.55 -41.06 -22.94
C LEU A 516 -25.59 -42.03 -22.41
N GLU A 517 -26.75 -42.16 -23.07
CA GLU A 517 -27.77 -43.16 -22.71
C GLU A 517 -27.24 -44.60 -22.92
N ALA A 518 -26.54 -44.84 -24.02
CA ALA A 518 -25.89 -46.13 -24.28
C ALA A 518 -24.81 -46.43 -23.24
N LEU A 519 -24.02 -45.41 -22.81
CA LEU A 519 -23.01 -45.53 -21.79
C LEU A 519 -23.63 -45.90 -20.42
N VAL A 520 -24.69 -45.21 -20.00
CA VAL A 520 -25.39 -45.50 -18.73
C VAL A 520 -26.00 -46.91 -18.75
N ALA A 521 -26.56 -47.35 -19.92
CA ALA A 521 -27.10 -48.69 -20.08
C ALA A 521 -26.01 -49.78 -20.02
N ALA A 522 -24.75 -49.45 -20.24
CA ALA A 522 -23.63 -50.38 -20.14
C ALA A 522 -23.13 -50.58 -18.70
N LEU A 523 -23.45 -49.64 -17.76
CA LEU A 523 -22.93 -49.67 -16.38
C LEU A 523 -23.43 -50.89 -15.61
N PRO A 524 -22.58 -51.48 -14.73
CA PRO A 524 -22.98 -52.59 -13.85
C PRO A 524 -23.87 -52.15 -12.67
N VAL A 525 -24.06 -50.84 -12.51
CA VAL A 525 -24.85 -50.22 -11.47
C VAL A 525 -25.92 -49.30 -12.04
N LYS A 526 -27.05 -49.18 -11.35
CA LYS A 526 -28.10 -48.27 -11.80
C LYS A 526 -27.76 -46.83 -11.50
N ALA A 527 -27.52 -46.08 -12.55
CA ALA A 527 -27.15 -44.65 -12.48
C ALA A 527 -28.13 -43.80 -13.29
N GLU A 528 -28.36 -42.58 -12.84
CA GLU A 528 -29.17 -41.59 -13.54
C GLU A 528 -28.32 -40.34 -13.74
N ILE A 529 -28.25 -39.82 -14.99
CA ILE A 529 -27.62 -38.54 -15.27
C ILE A 529 -28.58 -37.42 -14.88
N MET A 530 -28.15 -36.56 -13.96
CA MET A 530 -28.93 -35.44 -13.44
C MET A 530 -28.65 -34.14 -14.17
N ASP A 531 -27.41 -33.97 -14.66
CA ASP A 531 -26.97 -32.78 -15.38
C ASP A 531 -25.76 -33.09 -16.27
N TYR A 532 -25.64 -32.37 -17.39
CA TYR A 532 -24.55 -32.49 -18.36
C TYR A 532 -24.18 -31.12 -18.92
N HIS A 533 -22.91 -30.78 -18.88
CA HIS A 533 -22.35 -29.58 -19.48
C HIS A 533 -21.03 -29.89 -20.19
N GLU A 534 -20.72 -29.11 -21.20
CA GLU A 534 -19.46 -29.20 -21.93
C GLU A 534 -19.01 -27.82 -22.45
N HIS A 535 -17.71 -27.63 -22.59
CA HIS A 535 -17.15 -26.48 -23.30
C HIS A 535 -15.73 -26.78 -23.81
N ALA A 536 -15.23 -25.93 -24.70
CA ALA A 536 -13.87 -26.03 -25.20
C ALA A 536 -12.88 -25.34 -24.28
N ILE A 537 -11.75 -25.98 -23.98
CA ILE A 537 -10.58 -25.38 -23.32
C ILE A 537 -9.57 -25.03 -24.41
N GLY A 538 -9.24 -23.72 -24.52
CA GLY A 538 -8.36 -23.20 -25.57
C GLY A 538 -9.10 -22.91 -26.89
N ALA A 539 -8.35 -22.56 -27.94
CA ALA A 539 -8.89 -22.17 -29.23
C ALA A 539 -8.18 -22.91 -30.37
N GLY A 540 -8.89 -23.08 -31.51
CA GLY A 540 -8.35 -23.71 -32.71
C GLY A 540 -8.43 -25.24 -32.72
N ALA A 541 -7.69 -25.88 -33.62
CA ALA A 541 -7.76 -27.33 -33.88
C ALA A 541 -7.22 -28.20 -32.73
N ASN A 542 -6.48 -27.62 -31.79
CA ASN A 542 -5.90 -28.32 -30.65
C ASN A 542 -6.69 -28.06 -29.33
N ALA A 543 -7.89 -27.46 -29.43
CA ALA A 543 -8.74 -27.24 -28.26
C ALA A 543 -9.16 -28.60 -27.68
N LYS A 544 -9.12 -28.72 -26.35
CA LYS A 544 -9.66 -29.87 -25.63
C LYS A 544 -11.11 -29.62 -25.24
N ALA A 545 -11.89 -30.66 -25.14
CA ALA A 545 -13.23 -30.61 -24.58
C ALA A 545 -13.17 -30.93 -23.08
N ALA A 546 -13.83 -30.11 -22.29
CA ALA A 546 -14.14 -30.41 -20.88
C ALA A 546 -15.62 -30.80 -20.79
N ALA A 547 -15.89 -31.97 -20.22
CA ALA A 547 -17.24 -32.46 -19.95
C ALA A 547 -17.46 -32.62 -18.44
N TYR A 548 -18.66 -32.27 -17.99
CA TYR A 548 -19.09 -32.30 -16.58
C TYR A 548 -20.38 -33.09 -16.51
N ILE A 549 -20.40 -34.13 -15.71
CA ILE A 549 -21.58 -35.00 -15.58
C ILE A 549 -21.95 -35.12 -14.09
N GLU A 550 -23.19 -34.80 -13.76
CA GLU A 550 -23.78 -35.11 -12.44
C GLU A 550 -24.53 -36.41 -12.53
N ILE A 551 -24.15 -37.42 -11.75
CA ILE A 551 -24.87 -38.68 -11.64
C ILE A 551 -25.48 -38.90 -10.26
N ARG A 552 -26.55 -39.64 -10.20
CA ARG A 552 -27.14 -40.19 -8.96
C ARG A 552 -27.19 -41.72 -9.05
N LEU A 553 -26.51 -42.38 -8.11
CA LEU A 553 -26.67 -43.80 -7.88
C LEU A 553 -27.84 -44.04 -6.93
N GLU A 554 -28.48 -45.23 -7.05
CA GLU A 554 -29.64 -45.58 -6.23
C GLU A 554 -29.32 -45.46 -4.71
N GLY A 555 -30.10 -44.68 -3.97
CA GLY A 555 -29.91 -44.45 -2.52
C GLY A 555 -28.79 -43.48 -2.17
N GLN A 556 -28.11 -42.83 -3.12
CA GLN A 556 -27.03 -41.90 -2.90
C GLN A 556 -27.37 -40.45 -3.31
N ARG A 557 -26.64 -39.49 -2.77
CA ARG A 557 -26.70 -38.10 -3.23
C ARG A 557 -26.03 -37.96 -4.60
N PRO A 558 -26.48 -37.00 -5.43
CA PRO A 558 -25.79 -36.71 -6.70
C PRO A 558 -24.35 -36.29 -6.50
N LEU A 559 -23.46 -36.68 -7.42
CA LEU A 559 -22.04 -36.33 -7.46
C LEU A 559 -21.61 -35.99 -8.88
N HIS A 560 -20.69 -35.04 -8.98
CA HIS A 560 -20.12 -34.66 -10.27
C HIS A 560 -18.83 -35.42 -10.59
N GLY A 561 -18.58 -35.57 -11.91
CA GLY A 561 -17.30 -35.96 -12.47
C GLY A 561 -16.90 -35.03 -13.61
N ILE A 562 -15.59 -34.97 -13.86
CA ILE A 562 -14.98 -34.21 -14.96
C ILE A 562 -14.19 -35.15 -15.86
N GLY A 563 -14.30 -34.89 -17.15
CA GLY A 563 -13.42 -35.50 -18.14
C GLY A 563 -12.89 -34.47 -19.12
N ILE A 564 -11.62 -34.54 -19.43
CA ILE A 564 -10.95 -33.64 -20.39
C ILE A 564 -10.27 -34.52 -21.46
N ASP A 565 -10.57 -34.28 -22.73
CA ASP A 565 -9.98 -34.98 -23.86
C ASP A 565 -10.09 -34.13 -25.14
N GLU A 566 -9.30 -34.44 -26.15
CA GLU A 566 -9.44 -33.86 -27.50
C GLU A 566 -10.74 -34.27 -28.16
N ASN A 567 -11.29 -35.44 -27.83
CA ASN A 567 -12.55 -35.95 -28.28
C ASN A 567 -13.65 -35.78 -27.25
N ILE A 568 -14.71 -35.07 -27.61
CA ILE A 568 -15.82 -34.72 -26.69
C ILE A 568 -16.52 -35.97 -26.13
N THR A 569 -16.68 -37.03 -26.93
CA THR A 569 -17.28 -38.29 -26.48
C THR A 569 -16.40 -38.98 -25.43
N THR A 570 -15.09 -39.00 -25.67
CA THR A 570 -14.12 -39.52 -24.68
C THR A 570 -14.12 -38.69 -23.42
N ALA A 571 -14.16 -37.34 -23.52
CA ALA A 571 -14.26 -36.45 -22.39
C ALA A 571 -15.53 -36.73 -21.54
N SER A 572 -16.68 -36.91 -22.21
CA SER A 572 -17.97 -37.23 -21.57
C SER A 572 -17.95 -38.60 -20.88
N PHE A 573 -17.33 -39.59 -21.50
CA PHE A 573 -17.19 -40.93 -20.90
C PHE A 573 -16.27 -40.90 -19.68
N ARG A 574 -15.16 -40.21 -19.76
CA ARG A 574 -14.26 -39.96 -18.60
C ARG A 574 -14.96 -39.22 -17.46
N ALA A 575 -15.81 -38.24 -17.80
CA ALA A 575 -16.58 -37.51 -16.79
C ALA A 575 -17.54 -38.43 -16.03
N LEU A 576 -18.21 -39.34 -16.75
CA LEU A 576 -19.11 -40.29 -16.11
C LEU A 576 -18.36 -41.30 -15.24
N PHE A 577 -17.23 -41.85 -15.72
CA PHE A 577 -16.38 -42.74 -14.93
C PHE A 577 -15.80 -42.05 -13.70
N SER A 578 -15.40 -40.78 -13.79
CA SER A 578 -14.99 -39.97 -12.67
C SER A 578 -16.08 -39.87 -11.60
N ALA A 579 -17.31 -39.52 -12.01
CA ALA A 579 -18.44 -39.44 -11.10
C ALA A 579 -18.78 -40.79 -10.46
N LEU A 580 -18.75 -41.89 -11.25
CA LEU A 580 -19.00 -43.25 -10.80
C LEU A 580 -17.97 -43.68 -9.72
N ASN A 581 -16.69 -43.51 -10.01
CA ASN A 581 -15.62 -43.85 -9.09
C ASN A 581 -15.73 -43.08 -7.76
N ARG A 582 -15.98 -41.78 -7.80
CA ARG A 582 -16.22 -40.96 -6.63
C ARG A 582 -17.43 -41.43 -5.81
N ALA A 583 -18.50 -41.83 -6.49
CA ALA A 583 -19.70 -42.34 -5.82
C ALA A 583 -19.47 -43.68 -5.10
N VAL A 584 -18.70 -44.58 -5.72
CA VAL A 584 -18.36 -45.88 -5.11
C VAL A 584 -17.42 -45.69 -3.92
N THR A 585 -16.35 -44.91 -4.08
CA THR A 585 -15.38 -44.63 -2.99
C THR A 585 -16.07 -43.95 -1.80
N GLN A 586 -17.03 -43.03 -2.02
CA GLN A 586 -17.77 -42.41 -0.92
C GLN A 586 -18.75 -43.39 -0.21
N ALA A 587 -19.28 -44.36 -0.93
CA ALA A 587 -20.13 -45.37 -0.33
C ALA A 587 -19.34 -46.32 0.57
N GLU A 588 -18.15 -46.75 0.11
CA GLU A 588 -17.23 -47.58 0.88
C GLU A 588 -16.74 -46.89 2.15
N ALA A 589 -16.35 -45.61 2.04
CA ALA A 589 -15.91 -44.79 3.18
C ALA A 589 -17.00 -44.56 4.25
N LYS A 590 -18.30 -44.67 3.87
CA LYS A 590 -19.43 -44.58 4.81
C LYS A 590 -19.78 -45.94 5.44
N ALA A 591 -19.40 -47.02 4.78
CA ALA A 591 -19.65 -48.37 5.25
C ALA A 591 -18.54 -48.90 6.19
N ALA A 592 -17.33 -48.33 6.10
CA ALA A 592 -16.20 -48.59 7.00
C ALA A 592 -16.26 -47.69 8.24
#